data_1cea8cc8e50e45a21af9dc98f5b9110c
#
_entry.id   1cea8cc8e50e45a21af9dc98f5b9110c
#
_cell.length_a   1.000
_cell.length_b   1.000
_cell.length_c   1.000
_cell.angle_alpha   90.00
_cell.angle_beta   90.00
_cell.angle_gamma   90.00
#
_symmetry.space_group_name_H-M   'P 1'
#
loop_
_entity.id
_entity.type
_entity.pdbx_description
1 polymer ?
#
loop_
_entity_poly.entity_id
_entity_poly.type
_entity_poly.pdbx_seq_one_letter_code
_entity_poly.pdbx_strand_id
1 'polypeptide(L)'
;TDRRTRLATPISWGQSWPFNQYAPNYRYNGQTYETVSGCVATAICTVLRWHKWPRKAHGSVSYYWKRNYMSLNFDGQGSENAAYDWSQMPAGVDSYGRDRVTGRGLTALQADNIGRLLRDIGYAVQMDYNPAFAGGSGAYVYNAPAVLTRNFGYKSSVRFLQRSNYYEQSWLREIHDELRDYGPVVYAGFSGGGGHCFVLDGYASNGFVHVDWDCFML
;
A
#
# COMPACT_ATOMS: atom_id res chain seq x y z
N THR A 1 -22.36 -23.53 -11.39
CA THR A 1 -22.42 -22.54 -10.28
C THR A 1 -21.05 -21.95 -10.09
N ASP A 2 -20.93 -20.70 -10.45
CA ASP A 2 -19.69 -19.92 -10.37
C ASP A 2 -19.31 -19.74 -8.89
N ARG A 3 -18.32 -20.49 -8.41
CA ARG A 3 -17.81 -20.35 -7.04
C ARG A 3 -16.81 -19.19 -7.04
N ARG A 4 -17.28 -18.02 -6.61
CA ARG A 4 -16.41 -16.88 -6.32
C ARG A 4 -15.80 -17.06 -4.95
N THR A 5 -14.48 -17.20 -4.90
CA THR A 5 -13.74 -17.16 -3.63
C THR A 5 -13.28 -15.71 -3.40
N ARG A 6 -13.96 -15.00 -2.52
CA ARG A 6 -13.51 -13.69 -2.02
C ARG A 6 -12.75 -13.90 -0.73
N LEU A 7 -11.67 -13.13 -0.54
CA LEU A 7 -11.04 -13.01 0.76
C LEU A 7 -12.00 -12.32 1.73
N ALA A 8 -12.03 -12.78 2.96
CA ALA A 8 -13.15 -12.58 3.88
C ALA A 8 -13.41 -11.13 4.36
N THR A 9 -12.54 -10.19 4.06
CA THR A 9 -12.76 -8.78 4.42
C THR A 9 -11.95 -7.91 3.48
N PRO A 10 -12.55 -7.32 2.45
CA PRO A 10 -11.85 -6.40 1.58
C PRO A 10 -11.37 -5.19 2.38
N ILE A 11 -10.07 -4.90 2.27
CA ILE A 11 -9.48 -3.69 2.81
C ILE A 11 -9.69 -2.59 1.77
N SER A 12 -10.38 -1.52 2.15
CA SER A 12 -10.69 -0.40 1.26
C SER A 12 -9.96 0.84 1.75
N TRP A 13 -8.76 1.08 1.23
CA TRP A 13 -7.86 2.16 1.61
C TRP A 13 -7.51 3.04 0.42
N GLY A 14 -7.51 4.36 0.63
CA GLY A 14 -7.21 5.35 -0.40
C GLY A 14 -5.82 5.98 -0.27
N GLN A 15 -5.65 7.16 -0.89
CA GLN A 15 -4.35 7.85 -0.94
C GLN A 15 -4.37 9.25 -0.30
N SER A 16 -5.56 9.77 0.04
CA SER A 16 -5.74 11.04 0.74
C SER A 16 -5.80 10.81 2.26
N TRP A 17 -6.15 11.83 3.04
CA TRP A 17 -6.25 11.66 4.49
C TRP A 17 -7.16 10.49 4.89
N PRO A 18 -6.75 9.63 5.85
CA PRO A 18 -5.58 9.71 6.74
C PRO A 18 -4.29 9.13 6.16
N PHE A 19 -4.33 8.55 4.97
CA PHE A 19 -3.22 7.78 4.38
C PHE A 19 -2.01 8.66 4.05
N ASN A 20 -2.21 9.93 3.73
CA ASN A 20 -1.14 10.86 3.36
C ASN A 20 -0.74 11.84 4.48
N GLN A 21 -1.29 11.71 5.71
CA GLN A 21 -1.06 12.73 6.75
C GLN A 21 0.42 12.92 7.14
N TYR A 22 1.26 11.93 6.90
CA TYR A 22 2.71 12.01 7.13
C TYR A 22 3.52 12.01 5.84
N ALA A 23 2.88 12.16 4.68
CA ALA A 23 3.56 12.42 3.42
C ALA A 23 4.14 13.84 3.43
N PRO A 24 5.31 14.08 2.81
CA PRO A 24 5.88 15.41 2.74
C PRO A 24 5.08 16.33 1.84
N ASN A 25 4.93 17.60 2.23
CA ASN A 25 4.30 18.58 1.37
C ASN A 25 5.23 19.01 0.22
N TYR A 26 4.66 19.23 -0.94
CA TYR A 26 5.35 19.72 -2.12
C TYR A 26 5.22 21.25 -2.24
N ARG A 27 6.36 21.93 -2.28
CA ARG A 27 6.41 23.39 -2.52
C ARG A 27 6.72 23.67 -3.99
N TYR A 28 5.84 24.44 -4.62
CA TYR A 28 6.01 24.86 -6.00
C TYR A 28 5.51 26.30 -6.18
N ASN A 29 6.33 27.15 -6.81
CA ASN A 29 6.04 28.58 -7.05
C ASN A 29 5.52 29.33 -5.80
N GLY A 30 6.15 29.09 -4.65
CA GLY A 30 5.78 29.75 -3.40
C GLY A 30 4.54 29.21 -2.68
N GLN A 31 3.85 28.25 -3.29
CA GLN A 31 2.69 27.56 -2.70
C GLN A 31 3.09 26.18 -2.16
N THR A 32 2.35 25.73 -1.15
CA THR A 32 2.52 24.42 -0.54
C THR A 32 1.31 23.55 -0.87
N TYR A 33 1.57 22.36 -1.36
CA TYR A 33 0.54 21.39 -1.76
C TYR A 33 0.70 20.11 -0.98
N GLU A 34 -0.41 19.53 -0.54
CA GLU A 34 -0.42 18.17 -0.01
C GLU A 34 -0.11 17.18 -1.13
N THR A 35 0.67 16.16 -0.79
CA THR A 35 0.92 15.03 -1.68
C THR A 35 0.06 13.83 -1.28
N VAL A 36 -0.15 12.90 -2.18
CA VAL A 36 -0.85 11.65 -1.91
C VAL A 36 0.12 10.55 -1.50
N SER A 37 -0.37 9.54 -0.79
CA SER A 37 0.48 8.43 -0.31
C SER A 37 1.08 7.57 -1.44
N GLY A 38 0.44 7.54 -2.61
CA GLY A 38 0.86 6.76 -3.77
C GLY A 38 0.29 5.35 -3.81
N CYS A 39 -0.06 4.89 -5.02
CA CYS A 39 -0.73 3.61 -5.23
C CYS A 39 0.11 2.41 -4.77
N VAL A 40 1.44 2.45 -4.96
CA VAL A 40 2.33 1.36 -4.53
C VAL A 40 2.32 1.20 -3.02
N ALA A 41 2.45 2.30 -2.26
CA ALA A 41 2.39 2.26 -0.81
C ALA A 41 1.02 1.79 -0.33
N THR A 42 -0.06 2.31 -0.92
CA THR A 42 -1.43 1.93 -0.55
C THR A 42 -1.69 0.45 -0.79
N ALA A 43 -1.31 -0.09 -1.96
CA ALA A 43 -1.49 -1.51 -2.27
C ALA A 43 -0.69 -2.42 -1.31
N ILE A 44 0.57 -2.10 -1.05
CA ILE A 44 1.39 -2.85 -0.10
C ILE A 44 0.76 -2.79 1.30
N CYS A 45 0.40 -1.60 1.79
CA CYS A 45 -0.20 -1.43 3.11
C CYS A 45 -1.54 -2.17 3.25
N THR A 46 -2.33 -2.25 2.19
CA THR A 46 -3.57 -3.05 2.15
C THR A 46 -3.27 -4.53 2.43
N VAL A 47 -2.25 -5.08 1.79
CA VAL A 47 -1.81 -6.47 2.04
C VAL A 47 -1.29 -6.64 3.47
N LEU A 48 -0.45 -5.72 3.96
CA LEU A 48 0.04 -5.74 5.33
C LEU A 48 -1.12 -5.68 6.35
N ARG A 49 -2.11 -4.83 6.10
CA ARG A 49 -3.31 -4.71 6.94
C ARG A 49 -4.12 -6.01 6.95
N TRP A 50 -4.23 -6.70 5.83
CA TRP A 50 -4.92 -7.99 5.78
C TRP A 50 -4.20 -9.04 6.63
N HIS A 51 -2.86 -9.12 6.54
CA HIS A 51 -2.04 -10.01 7.35
C HIS A 51 -1.92 -9.56 8.82
N LYS A 52 -2.17 -8.29 9.12
CA LYS A 52 -1.89 -7.67 10.44
C LYS A 52 -0.44 -7.90 10.86
N TRP A 53 0.47 -7.70 9.93
CA TRP A 53 1.91 -7.91 10.09
C TRP A 53 2.69 -6.84 9.31
N PRO A 54 3.86 -6.39 9.81
CA PRO A 54 4.53 -6.77 11.06
C PRO A 54 3.99 -6.01 12.28
N ARG A 55 4.47 -6.34 13.45
CA ARG A 55 4.20 -5.53 14.65
C ARG A 55 4.86 -4.16 14.55
N LYS A 56 6.06 -4.08 13.95
CA LYS A 56 6.86 -2.86 13.81
C LYS A 56 7.81 -3.02 12.62
N ALA A 57 8.12 -1.93 11.94
CA ALA A 57 9.24 -1.89 11.02
C ALA A 57 10.57 -1.84 11.77
N HIS A 58 11.66 -2.28 11.15
CA HIS A 58 13.00 -2.33 11.72
C HIS A 58 14.05 -1.75 10.78
N GLY A 59 15.20 -1.35 11.38
CA GLY A 59 16.30 -0.75 10.66
C GLY A 59 16.03 0.70 10.27
N SER A 60 16.61 1.11 9.17
CA SER A 60 16.48 2.48 8.67
C SER A 60 16.36 2.50 7.15
N VAL A 61 15.78 3.57 6.64
CA VAL A 61 15.67 3.87 5.22
C VAL A 61 16.05 5.31 4.97
N SER A 62 16.65 5.57 3.80
CA SER A 62 16.94 6.93 3.36
C SER A 62 17.01 7.02 1.85
N TYR A 63 16.61 8.18 1.31
CA TYR A 63 16.69 8.49 -0.11
C TYR A 63 16.57 9.99 -0.34
N TYR A 64 16.78 10.45 -1.57
CA TYR A 64 16.52 11.81 -1.97
C TYR A 64 15.21 11.93 -2.72
N TRP A 65 14.35 12.85 -2.24
CA TRP A 65 13.12 13.25 -2.91
C TRP A 65 13.21 14.73 -3.26
N LYS A 66 13.19 15.07 -4.54
CA LYS A 66 13.24 16.46 -5.02
C LYS A 66 14.30 17.30 -4.27
N ARG A 67 15.54 16.79 -4.16
CA ARG A 67 16.67 17.38 -3.45
C ARG A 67 16.55 17.39 -1.91
N ASN A 68 15.45 16.90 -1.33
CA ASN A 68 15.32 16.73 0.10
C ASN A 68 15.84 15.35 0.52
N TYR A 69 16.66 15.32 1.55
CA TYR A 69 17.09 14.07 2.16
C TYR A 69 15.98 13.53 3.06
N MET A 70 15.44 12.40 2.71
CA MET A 70 14.39 11.70 3.42
C MET A 70 14.98 10.54 4.19
N SER A 71 14.71 10.44 5.49
CA SER A 71 15.20 9.33 6.29
C SER A 71 14.26 9.00 7.43
N LEU A 72 14.19 7.71 7.77
CA LEU A 72 13.50 7.17 8.94
C LEU A 72 14.40 6.14 9.60
N ASN A 73 14.48 6.21 10.94
CA ASN A 73 15.06 5.16 11.77
C ASN A 73 13.93 4.48 12.54
N PHE A 74 13.48 3.32 12.05
CA PHE A 74 12.36 2.57 12.64
C PHE A 74 12.68 2.03 14.05
N ASP A 75 13.96 1.87 14.39
CA ASP A 75 14.40 1.41 15.71
C ASP A 75 14.58 2.57 16.71
N GLY A 76 14.34 3.80 16.25
CA GLY A 76 14.38 4.99 17.12
C GLY A 76 13.34 4.95 18.24
N GLN A 77 13.58 5.75 19.27
CA GLN A 77 12.64 5.97 20.36
C GLN A 77 11.62 7.04 19.95
N GLY A 78 10.43 6.98 20.54
CA GLY A 78 9.36 7.95 20.32
C GLY A 78 8.10 7.35 19.74
N SER A 79 7.00 8.10 19.86
CA SER A 79 5.68 7.65 19.41
C SER A 79 5.61 7.45 17.89
N GLU A 80 6.40 8.21 17.15
CA GLU A 80 6.52 8.10 15.69
C GLU A 80 7.08 6.75 15.22
N ASN A 81 7.75 6.00 16.11
CA ASN A 81 8.29 4.67 15.89
C ASN A 81 7.59 3.59 16.73
N ALA A 82 6.43 3.90 17.28
CA ALA A 82 5.65 2.93 18.05
C ALA A 82 5.21 1.74 17.18
N ALA A 83 4.96 0.59 17.83
CA ALA A 83 4.39 -0.56 17.17
C ALA A 83 3.05 -0.21 16.51
N TYR A 84 2.75 -0.85 15.38
CA TYR A 84 1.44 -0.72 14.73
C TYR A 84 0.37 -1.41 15.57
N ASP A 85 -0.68 -0.69 15.88
CA ASP A 85 -1.87 -1.29 16.48
C ASP A 85 -2.90 -1.58 15.38
N TRP A 86 -2.88 -2.80 14.89
CA TRP A 86 -3.74 -3.26 13.81
C TRP A 86 -5.24 -3.20 14.19
N SER A 87 -5.56 -3.22 15.46
CA SER A 87 -6.94 -3.07 15.96
C SER A 87 -7.47 -1.64 15.76
N GLN A 88 -6.55 -0.67 15.69
CA GLN A 88 -6.86 0.74 15.44
C GLN A 88 -6.88 1.11 13.94
N MET A 89 -6.76 0.14 13.05
CA MET A 89 -6.78 0.38 11.61
C MET A 89 -8.07 -0.21 11.01
N PRO A 90 -9.14 0.57 10.82
CA PRO A 90 -10.36 0.09 10.15
C PRO A 90 -10.04 -0.53 8.78
N ALA A 91 -10.77 -1.60 8.44
CA ALA A 91 -10.59 -2.27 7.15
C ALA A 91 -11.01 -1.38 5.97
N GLY A 92 -12.06 -0.59 6.15
CA GLY A 92 -12.54 0.36 5.14
C GLY A 92 -12.59 1.78 5.68
N VAL A 93 -12.05 2.72 4.89
CA VAL A 93 -12.15 4.16 5.17
C VAL A 93 -12.69 4.83 3.91
N ASP A 94 -13.74 5.64 4.07
CA ASP A 94 -14.34 6.36 2.95
C ASP A 94 -13.55 7.64 2.59
N SER A 95 -13.94 8.29 1.50
CA SER A 95 -13.30 9.52 1.02
C SER A 95 -13.43 10.71 1.98
N TYR A 96 -14.29 10.61 2.99
CA TYR A 96 -14.44 11.61 4.04
C TYR A 96 -13.65 11.28 5.31
N GLY A 97 -12.82 10.22 5.28
CA GLY A 97 -12.05 9.79 6.44
C GLY A 97 -12.91 9.16 7.54
N ARG A 98 -13.96 8.43 7.18
CA ARG A 98 -14.82 7.73 8.12
C ARG A 98 -14.65 6.22 7.96
N ASP A 99 -14.71 5.52 9.07
CA ASP A 99 -14.79 4.06 9.09
C ASP A 99 -16.08 3.61 8.39
N ARG A 100 -15.95 2.83 7.32
CA ARG A 100 -17.09 2.34 6.51
C ARG A 100 -18.03 1.42 7.27
N VAL A 101 -17.56 0.79 8.35
CA VAL A 101 -18.39 -0.11 9.17
C VAL A 101 -19.24 0.68 10.16
N THR A 102 -18.65 1.63 10.85
CA THR A 102 -19.33 2.39 11.92
C THR A 102 -19.96 3.70 11.41
N GLY A 103 -19.53 4.19 10.23
CA GLY A 103 -19.91 5.49 9.68
C GLY A 103 -19.34 6.68 10.47
N ARG A 104 -18.50 6.44 11.48
CA ARG A 104 -17.91 7.49 12.32
C ARG A 104 -16.59 7.95 11.77
N GLY A 105 -16.27 9.23 11.98
CA GLY A 105 -14.94 9.78 11.73
C GLY A 105 -13.87 9.00 12.49
N LEU A 106 -12.68 8.89 11.88
CA LEU A 106 -11.55 8.25 12.53
C LEU A 106 -11.11 9.03 13.77
N THR A 107 -10.72 8.30 14.81
CA THR A 107 -10.02 8.90 15.95
C THR A 107 -8.60 9.30 15.56
N ALA A 108 -7.98 10.20 16.33
CA ALA A 108 -6.58 10.58 16.10
C ALA A 108 -5.63 9.36 16.14
N LEU A 109 -5.90 8.41 17.04
CA LEU A 109 -5.12 7.18 17.17
C LEU A 109 -5.25 6.26 15.93
N GLN A 110 -6.47 6.13 15.40
CA GLN A 110 -6.71 5.37 14.16
C GLN A 110 -5.99 6.01 12.97
N ALA A 111 -6.15 7.31 12.79
CA ALA A 111 -5.48 8.05 11.72
C ALA A 111 -3.95 7.98 11.86
N ASP A 112 -3.40 8.10 13.06
CA ASP A 112 -1.97 7.99 13.34
C ASP A 112 -1.41 6.61 12.93
N ASN A 113 -2.04 5.52 13.35
CA ASN A 113 -1.57 4.17 13.01
C ASN A 113 -1.57 3.93 11.49
N ILE A 114 -2.64 4.33 10.81
CA ILE A 114 -2.74 4.23 9.35
C ILE A 114 -1.65 5.09 8.69
N GLY A 115 -1.56 6.37 9.05
CA GLY A 115 -0.62 7.32 8.44
C GLY A 115 0.85 6.92 8.63
N ARG A 116 1.22 6.40 9.82
CA ARG A 116 2.58 5.91 10.08
C ARG A 116 2.92 4.70 9.20
N LEU A 117 2.01 3.76 9.03
CA LEU A 117 2.24 2.62 8.15
C LEU A 117 2.47 3.07 6.69
N LEU A 118 1.63 3.97 6.18
CA LEU A 118 1.78 4.52 4.82
C LEU A 118 3.09 5.30 4.65
N ARG A 119 3.50 6.10 5.65
CA ARG A 119 4.77 6.81 5.67
C ARG A 119 5.94 5.83 5.60
N ASP A 120 5.93 4.83 6.46
CA ASP A 120 7.04 3.88 6.59
C ASP A 120 7.25 3.09 5.31
N ILE A 121 6.18 2.59 4.70
CA ILE A 121 6.24 1.92 3.40
C ILE A 121 6.62 2.91 2.30
N GLY A 122 6.03 4.11 2.26
CA GLY A 122 6.32 5.12 1.26
C GLY A 122 7.81 5.51 1.24
N TYR A 123 8.40 5.74 2.40
CA TYR A 123 9.84 6.03 2.50
C TYR A 123 10.68 4.81 2.10
N ALA A 124 10.28 3.62 2.54
CA ALA A 124 11.03 2.40 2.23
C ALA A 124 11.06 2.08 0.73
N VAL A 125 9.96 2.32 0.01
CA VAL A 125 9.92 2.14 -1.46
C VAL A 125 10.44 3.35 -2.24
N GLN A 126 10.96 4.37 -1.55
CA GLN A 126 11.50 5.60 -2.13
C GLN A 126 10.46 6.35 -2.98
N MET A 127 9.31 6.63 -2.36
CA MET A 127 8.19 7.28 -3.03
C MET A 127 8.57 8.66 -3.59
N ASP A 128 8.30 8.88 -4.87
CA ASP A 128 8.28 10.22 -5.46
C ASP A 128 6.92 10.86 -5.18
N TYR A 129 6.85 11.60 -4.09
CA TYR A 129 5.61 12.23 -3.62
C TYR A 129 5.21 13.41 -4.50
N ASN A 130 3.97 13.40 -4.97
CA ASN A 130 3.39 14.48 -5.77
C ASN A 130 1.93 14.73 -5.38
N PRO A 131 1.40 15.95 -5.61
CA PRO A 131 -0.02 16.20 -5.50
C PRO A 131 -0.83 15.40 -6.53
N ALA A 132 -2.10 15.13 -6.22
CA ALA A 132 -2.99 14.41 -7.12
C ALA A 132 -3.10 15.05 -8.51
N PHE A 133 -3.25 16.38 -8.56
CA PHE A 133 -3.37 17.13 -9.83
C PHE A 133 -2.09 17.11 -10.69
N ALA A 134 -0.95 16.75 -10.09
CA ALA A 134 0.35 16.64 -10.77
C ALA A 134 0.70 15.18 -11.15
N GLY A 135 -0.30 14.32 -11.25
CA GLY A 135 -0.12 12.92 -11.63
C GLY A 135 0.03 11.95 -10.45
N GLY A 136 -0.01 12.46 -9.21
CA GLY A 136 0.10 11.64 -8.00
C GLY A 136 1.50 11.13 -7.71
N SER A 137 1.62 10.43 -6.59
CA SER A 137 2.88 9.86 -6.10
C SER A 137 3.14 8.48 -6.69
N GLY A 138 4.39 8.19 -7.02
CA GLY A 138 4.80 6.94 -7.66
C GLY A 138 6.04 6.31 -7.06
N ALA A 139 6.14 5.00 -7.14
CA ALA A 139 7.32 4.22 -6.77
C ALA A 139 7.43 2.97 -7.64
N TYR A 140 8.60 2.38 -7.66
CA TYR A 140 8.83 1.14 -8.39
C TYR A 140 8.43 -0.07 -7.53
N VAL A 141 7.39 -0.79 -7.95
CA VAL A 141 6.87 -1.96 -7.22
C VAL A 141 7.90 -3.09 -7.11
N TYR A 142 8.84 -3.20 -8.02
CA TYR A 142 9.89 -4.24 -7.98
C TYR A 142 10.82 -4.10 -6.76
N ASN A 143 10.85 -2.93 -6.10
CA ASN A 143 11.60 -2.75 -4.86
C ASN A 143 10.90 -3.36 -3.63
N ALA A 144 9.62 -3.67 -3.73
CA ALA A 144 8.82 -4.14 -2.60
C ALA A 144 9.38 -5.39 -1.90
N PRO A 145 9.83 -6.45 -2.61
CA PRO A 145 10.36 -7.64 -1.93
C PRO A 145 11.56 -7.34 -1.04
N ALA A 146 12.50 -6.53 -1.52
CA ALA A 146 13.68 -6.17 -0.73
C ALA A 146 13.32 -5.36 0.53
N VAL A 147 12.37 -4.44 0.40
CA VAL A 147 11.85 -3.62 1.50
C VAL A 147 11.13 -4.49 2.52
N LEU A 148 10.20 -5.32 2.07
CA LEU A 148 9.40 -6.19 2.95
C LEU A 148 10.29 -7.16 3.74
N THR A 149 11.30 -7.72 3.09
CA THR A 149 12.26 -8.63 3.74
C THR A 149 13.16 -7.90 4.72
N ARG A 150 13.72 -6.76 4.33
CA ARG A 150 14.72 -6.03 5.13
C ARG A 150 14.10 -5.34 6.34
N ASN A 151 12.97 -4.66 6.13
CA ASN A 151 12.42 -3.72 7.11
C ASN A 151 11.12 -4.20 7.75
N PHE A 152 10.37 -5.09 7.11
CA PHE A 152 9.04 -5.49 7.58
C PHE A 152 8.94 -6.97 7.98
N GLY A 153 10.06 -7.66 8.09
CA GLY A 153 10.13 -9.01 8.64
C GLY A 153 9.44 -10.09 7.81
N TYR A 154 9.24 -9.84 6.52
CA TYR A 154 8.75 -10.85 5.59
C TYR A 154 9.87 -11.83 5.21
N LYS A 155 9.51 -13.05 4.84
CA LYS A 155 10.48 -14.08 4.42
C LYS A 155 11.14 -13.71 3.10
N SER A 156 12.34 -14.18 2.88
CA SER A 156 13.09 -14.01 1.62
C SER A 156 12.42 -14.68 0.41
N SER A 157 11.37 -15.47 0.62
CA SER A 157 10.53 -16.02 -0.44
C SER A 157 9.61 -15.01 -1.12
N VAL A 158 9.43 -13.82 -0.52
CA VAL A 158 8.73 -12.70 -1.19
C VAL A 158 9.50 -12.32 -2.44
N ARG A 159 8.81 -12.29 -3.58
CA ARG A 159 9.45 -12.05 -4.88
C ARG A 159 8.57 -11.19 -5.79
N PHE A 160 9.23 -10.54 -6.71
CA PHE A 160 8.59 -9.83 -7.82
C PHE A 160 8.54 -10.73 -9.04
N LEU A 161 7.36 -10.87 -9.64
CA LEU A 161 7.16 -11.65 -10.86
C LEU A 161 6.73 -10.74 -12.00
N GLN A 162 7.22 -11.02 -13.21
CA GLN A 162 6.85 -10.28 -14.41
C GLN A 162 5.99 -11.17 -15.32
N ARG A 163 4.84 -10.65 -15.73
CA ARG A 163 3.89 -11.35 -16.61
C ARG A 163 4.54 -11.86 -17.90
N SER A 164 5.48 -11.09 -18.45
CA SER A 164 6.20 -11.44 -19.69
C SER A 164 7.03 -12.72 -19.61
N ASN A 165 7.35 -13.19 -18.39
CA ASN A 165 8.13 -14.42 -18.18
C ASN A 165 7.25 -15.66 -18.06
N TYR A 166 5.94 -15.55 -18.28
CA TYR A 166 4.98 -16.62 -18.07
C TYR A 166 4.04 -16.79 -19.25
N TYR A 167 3.66 -18.02 -19.55
CA TYR A 167 2.46 -18.29 -20.35
C TYR A 167 1.21 -17.89 -19.57
N GLU A 168 0.13 -17.55 -20.28
CA GLU A 168 -1.10 -17.06 -19.66
C GLU A 168 -1.64 -17.99 -18.57
N GLN A 169 -1.73 -19.29 -18.86
CA GLN A 169 -2.22 -20.26 -17.88
C GLN A 169 -1.33 -20.40 -16.66
N SER A 170 0.00 -20.30 -16.84
CA SER A 170 0.95 -20.35 -15.72
C SER A 170 0.85 -19.10 -14.86
N TRP A 171 0.66 -17.94 -15.48
CA TRP A 171 0.46 -16.69 -14.77
C TRP A 171 -0.81 -16.69 -13.92
N LEU A 172 -1.93 -17.13 -14.48
CA LEU A 172 -3.18 -17.25 -13.74
C LEU A 172 -3.06 -18.23 -12.58
N ARG A 173 -2.32 -19.31 -12.77
CA ARG A 173 -2.08 -20.29 -11.71
C ARG A 173 -1.27 -19.68 -10.55
N GLU A 174 -0.20 -18.95 -10.83
CA GLU A 174 0.58 -18.22 -9.80
C GLU A 174 -0.34 -17.31 -8.99
N ILE A 175 -1.19 -16.52 -9.65
CA ILE A 175 -2.14 -15.63 -8.97
C ILE A 175 -3.14 -16.42 -8.11
N HIS A 176 -3.73 -17.48 -8.65
CA HIS A 176 -4.72 -18.29 -7.93
C HIS A 176 -4.11 -19.01 -6.73
N ASP A 177 -2.91 -19.56 -6.89
CA ASP A 177 -2.20 -20.24 -5.81
C ASP A 177 -1.83 -19.26 -4.69
N GLU A 178 -1.37 -18.06 -5.04
CA GLU A 178 -1.05 -17.02 -4.07
C GLU A 178 -2.30 -16.56 -3.31
N LEU A 179 -3.40 -16.27 -4.03
CA LEU A 179 -4.67 -15.87 -3.40
C LEU A 179 -5.26 -16.95 -2.49
N ARG A 180 -5.12 -18.23 -2.87
CA ARG A 180 -5.61 -19.36 -2.08
C ARG A 180 -4.80 -19.60 -0.82
N ASP A 181 -3.47 -19.56 -0.95
CA ASP A 181 -2.55 -20.06 0.08
C ASP A 181 -2.03 -18.95 1.00
N TYR A 182 -1.93 -17.72 0.51
CA TYR A 182 -1.28 -16.61 1.23
C TYR A 182 -2.15 -15.35 1.36
N GLY A 183 -3.11 -15.14 0.50
CA GLY A 183 -4.03 -13.99 0.59
C GLY A 183 -3.88 -12.98 -0.54
N PRO A 184 -4.19 -11.68 -0.31
CA PRO A 184 -4.22 -10.68 -1.36
C PRO A 184 -2.84 -10.45 -1.98
N VAL A 185 -2.84 -10.12 -3.27
CA VAL A 185 -1.64 -9.96 -4.10
C VAL A 185 -1.52 -8.51 -4.53
N VAL A 186 -0.34 -7.91 -4.31
CA VAL A 186 0.01 -6.62 -4.92
C VAL A 186 0.24 -6.84 -6.41
N TYR A 187 -0.47 -6.11 -7.25
CA TYR A 187 -0.40 -6.22 -8.69
C TYR A 187 -0.18 -4.84 -9.32
N ALA A 188 0.63 -4.78 -10.37
CA ALA A 188 0.84 -3.55 -11.12
C ALA A 188 0.57 -3.78 -12.60
N GLY A 189 -0.16 -2.84 -13.20
CA GLY A 189 -0.43 -2.80 -14.62
C GLY A 189 0.07 -1.50 -15.24
N PHE A 190 0.43 -1.56 -16.51
CA PHE A 190 0.91 -0.42 -17.28
C PHE A 190 0.11 -0.28 -18.57
N SER A 191 -0.23 0.95 -18.92
CA SER A 191 -0.89 1.30 -20.18
C SER A 191 -0.26 2.56 -20.77
N GLY A 192 -0.70 2.98 -21.94
CA GLY A 192 -0.24 4.23 -22.56
C GLY A 192 -0.49 5.50 -21.73
N GLY A 193 -1.35 5.43 -20.72
CA GLY A 193 -1.65 6.53 -19.78
C GLY A 193 -0.85 6.49 -18.48
N GLY A 194 0.00 5.48 -18.28
CA GLY A 194 0.81 5.34 -17.06
C GLY A 194 0.68 3.98 -16.40
N GLY A 195 1.34 3.81 -15.26
CA GLY A 195 1.27 2.62 -14.40
C GLY A 195 0.33 2.83 -13.21
N HIS A 196 -0.32 1.76 -12.79
CA HIS A 196 -1.09 1.75 -11.56
C HIS A 196 -0.84 0.47 -10.78
N CYS A 197 -0.76 0.61 -9.45
CA CYS A 197 -0.62 -0.50 -8.51
C CYS A 197 -1.92 -0.67 -7.73
N PHE A 198 -2.38 -1.89 -7.62
CA PHE A 198 -3.64 -2.26 -6.97
C PHE A 198 -3.53 -3.64 -6.33
N VAL A 199 -4.60 -4.14 -5.76
CA VAL A 199 -4.64 -5.42 -5.05
C VAL A 199 -5.59 -6.37 -5.76
N LEU A 200 -5.15 -7.62 -5.95
CA LEU A 200 -6.04 -8.73 -6.28
C LEU A 200 -6.43 -9.43 -4.98
N ASP A 201 -7.72 -9.58 -4.74
CA ASP A 201 -8.25 -10.08 -3.47
C ASP A 201 -9.28 -11.21 -3.63
N GLY A 202 -9.39 -11.78 -4.81
CA GLY A 202 -10.27 -12.92 -5.06
C GLY A 202 -10.17 -13.47 -6.47
N TYR A 203 -10.73 -14.65 -6.68
CA TYR A 203 -10.80 -15.29 -7.98
C TYR A 203 -12.09 -16.10 -8.15
N ALA A 204 -12.43 -16.39 -9.40
CA ALA A 204 -13.54 -17.22 -9.76
C ALA A 204 -13.06 -18.48 -10.52
N SER A 205 -13.86 -19.52 -10.53
CA SER A 205 -13.55 -20.81 -11.19
C SER A 205 -13.32 -20.69 -12.71
N ASN A 206 -13.82 -19.61 -13.32
CA ASN A 206 -13.65 -19.31 -14.75
C ASN A 206 -12.36 -18.56 -15.09
N GLY A 207 -11.44 -18.41 -14.13
CA GLY A 207 -10.16 -17.74 -14.32
C GLY A 207 -10.17 -16.23 -14.13
N PHE A 208 -11.33 -15.60 -13.86
CA PHE A 208 -11.39 -14.19 -13.52
C PHE A 208 -10.82 -13.94 -12.12
N VAL A 209 -10.17 -12.78 -11.96
CA VAL A 209 -9.71 -12.29 -10.66
C VAL A 209 -10.54 -11.07 -10.24
N HIS A 210 -10.75 -10.93 -8.95
CA HIS A 210 -11.31 -9.70 -8.39
C HIS A 210 -10.20 -8.71 -8.14
N VAL A 211 -10.44 -7.46 -8.56
CA VAL A 211 -9.51 -6.35 -8.40
C VAL A 211 -10.10 -5.37 -7.39
N ASP A 212 -9.36 -5.08 -6.35
CA ASP A 212 -9.66 -3.98 -5.45
C ASP A 212 -9.04 -2.70 -6.03
N TRP A 213 -9.93 -1.84 -6.54
CA TRP A 213 -9.60 -0.56 -7.16
C TRP A 213 -9.60 0.61 -6.18
N ASP A 214 -9.88 0.40 -4.91
CA ASP A 214 -9.99 1.47 -3.90
C ASP A 214 -8.69 2.26 -3.68
N CYS A 215 -7.58 1.81 -4.30
CA CYS A 215 -6.34 2.59 -4.41
C CYS A 215 -6.45 3.79 -5.36
N PHE A 216 -7.58 4.02 -6.03
CA PHE A 216 -7.76 5.16 -6.90
C PHE A 216 -7.88 6.47 -6.11
N MET A 217 -7.32 7.52 -6.68
CA MET A 217 -7.69 8.90 -6.35
C MET A 217 -9.04 9.18 -7.01
N LEU A 218 -10.04 9.52 -6.24
CA LEU A 218 -11.25 10.17 -6.71
C LEU A 218 -11.01 11.68 -6.77
#